data_1ba0ef5ce81225cadc8400a06a7a60d2
#
_entry.id   1ba0ef5ce81225cadc8400a06a7a60d2
#
_cell.length_a   1.000
_cell.length_b   1.000
_cell.length_c   1.000
_cell.angle_alpha   90.00
_cell.angle_beta   90.00
_cell.angle_gamma   90.00
#
_symmetry.space_group_name_H-M   'P 1'
#
loop_
_entity.id
_entity.type
_entity.pdbx_description
1 polymer ?
#
loop_
_entity_poly.entity_id
_entity_poly.type
_entity_poly.pdbx_seq_one_letter_code
_entity_poly.pdbx_strand_id
1 'polypeptide(L)'
;VPHFWSPLFRAALFWGLPSFGVPQFGVTLCPGRQEEAERRLPRRRLAQLARLEPVLRWVRDCDHALYQALVEMLVPDVLRPIPSALTQAIRNFAKSLESWLGNAMVSMPEELVRVKAAAAGAFAQTLRRYTSLNHLAQAARAVLQNSAQISQMLSDLNRVDFANVQEQAAWVCRCESRVVQRLEQDFKATLGQQHSLEQWAAWLDAVVAKVLRPHVGTPGLPRAAKLFLLKWSFYSSMVIRDLTLRSAASFGSFHLIRLLYDEYMYYLVEQRVARARGTCPIAVMGEFANLSSLNSQDPDKGSCPPESRQWGGRAGPPAAGALAARPPPKTPRGAAPAPPPPGGLFVQALPSS
;
A
#
# COMPACT_ATOMS: atom_id res chain seq x y z
N VAL A 1 -7.96 8.86 -30.62
CA VAL A 1 -6.87 8.40 -29.75
C VAL A 1 -6.41 6.96 -30.07
N PRO A 2 -6.96 6.23 -31.07
CA PRO A 2 -6.54 4.84 -31.34
C PRO A 2 -5.23 4.68 -32.10
N HIS A 3 -4.67 5.72 -32.72
CA HIS A 3 -3.51 5.58 -33.60
C HIS A 3 -2.13 5.80 -32.96
N PHE A 4 -2.07 6.29 -31.71
CA PHE A 4 -0.79 6.58 -31.03
C PHE A 4 -0.16 5.35 -30.37
N TRP A 5 -0.94 4.30 -30.09
CA TRP A 5 -0.50 3.11 -29.33
C TRP A 5 0.13 2.00 -30.18
N SER A 6 -0.04 2.04 -31.48
CA SER A 6 0.46 1.01 -32.40
C SER A 6 1.99 0.81 -32.35
N PRO A 7 2.84 1.86 -32.28
CA PRO A 7 4.30 1.68 -32.20
C PRO A 7 4.80 1.20 -30.84
N LEU A 8 4.16 1.66 -29.73
CA LEU A 8 4.58 1.32 -28.35
C LEU A 8 4.23 -0.13 -27.98
N PHE A 9 3.06 -0.59 -28.41
CA PHE A 9 2.66 -1.98 -28.23
C PHE A 9 3.55 -2.94 -29.01
N ARG A 10 4.02 -2.49 -30.17
CA ARG A 10 4.97 -3.24 -31.01
C ARG A 10 6.37 -3.30 -30.41
N ALA A 11 6.82 -2.26 -29.71
CA ALA A 11 8.11 -2.25 -29.04
C ALA A 11 8.13 -3.16 -27.80
N ALA A 12 7.05 -3.23 -27.04
CA ALA A 12 6.94 -4.09 -25.87
C ALA A 12 6.88 -5.59 -26.24
N LEU A 13 6.22 -5.94 -27.36
CA LEU A 13 6.22 -7.29 -27.92
C LEU A 13 7.57 -7.67 -28.53
N PHE A 14 8.38 -6.70 -28.91
CA PHE A 14 9.73 -6.92 -29.46
C PHE A 14 10.71 -7.51 -28.45
N TRP A 15 10.46 -7.36 -27.14
CA TRP A 15 11.28 -7.88 -26.04
C TRP A 15 10.88 -9.29 -25.58
N GLY A 16 10.10 -10.03 -26.37
CA GLY A 16 9.93 -11.49 -26.24
C GLY A 16 9.14 -11.94 -25.01
N LEU A 17 7.87 -11.55 -24.92
CA LEU A 17 6.94 -12.22 -24.00
C LEU A 17 6.68 -13.66 -24.46
N PRO A 18 7.02 -14.70 -23.67
CA PRO A 18 6.67 -16.07 -24.02
C PRO A 18 5.15 -16.27 -23.96
N SER A 19 4.66 -17.10 -24.88
CA SER A 19 3.28 -17.58 -24.93
C SER A 19 2.92 -18.32 -23.63
N PHE A 20 2.39 -17.63 -22.64
CA PHE A 20 1.66 -18.30 -21.57
C PHE A 20 0.27 -18.59 -22.08
N GLY A 21 -0.19 -19.83 -21.97
CA GLY A 21 -1.44 -20.42 -22.40
C GLY A 21 -2.73 -19.62 -22.18
N VAL A 22 -2.78 -18.43 -22.76
CA VAL A 22 -3.97 -17.64 -22.96
C VAL A 22 -4.54 -18.06 -24.30
N PRO A 23 -5.85 -18.27 -24.46
CA PRO A 23 -6.44 -18.70 -25.72
C PRO A 23 -5.93 -17.80 -26.83
N GLN A 24 -5.40 -18.43 -27.87
CA GLN A 24 -4.77 -17.88 -29.06
C GLN A 24 -5.50 -16.65 -29.61
N PHE A 25 -5.14 -15.46 -29.15
CA PHE A 25 -5.17 -14.32 -30.05
C PHE A 25 -3.87 -14.41 -30.86
N GLY A 26 -3.98 -15.01 -32.03
CA GLY A 26 -2.86 -15.28 -32.94
C GLY A 26 -2.19 -14.01 -33.44
N VAL A 27 -1.32 -13.43 -32.63
CA VAL A 27 -0.25 -12.57 -33.09
C VAL A 27 0.99 -13.43 -33.20
N THR A 28 1.01 -14.29 -34.21
CA THR A 28 2.23 -14.89 -34.71
C THR A 28 3.09 -13.73 -35.21
N LEU A 29 4.05 -13.28 -34.40
CA LEU A 29 5.11 -12.38 -34.85
C LEU A 29 5.84 -13.11 -35.96
N CYS A 30 5.60 -12.69 -37.21
CA CYS A 30 6.28 -13.24 -38.37
C CYS A 30 7.79 -13.15 -38.12
N PRO A 31 8.55 -14.25 -38.19
CA PRO A 31 10.00 -14.26 -37.96
C PRO A 31 10.77 -13.21 -38.77
N GLY A 32 10.32 -12.89 -39.99
CA GLY A 32 10.92 -11.90 -40.83
C GLY A 32 10.88 -10.45 -40.34
N ARG A 33 9.95 -10.09 -39.44
CA ARG A 33 9.91 -8.72 -38.85
C ARG A 33 10.93 -8.52 -37.75
N GLN A 34 11.25 -9.56 -37.02
CA GLN A 34 12.27 -9.51 -35.98
C GLN A 34 13.67 -9.33 -36.59
N GLU A 35 13.97 -10.07 -37.65
CA GLU A 35 15.22 -9.92 -38.42
C GLU A 35 15.35 -8.52 -39.04
N GLU A 36 14.30 -7.96 -39.56
CA GLU A 36 14.29 -6.59 -40.12
C GLU A 36 14.58 -5.54 -39.07
N ALA A 37 14.00 -5.66 -37.86
CA ALA A 37 14.24 -4.73 -36.78
C ALA A 37 15.69 -4.84 -36.24
N GLU A 38 16.23 -6.05 -36.14
CA GLU A 38 17.63 -6.29 -35.73
C GLU A 38 18.62 -5.77 -36.79
N ARG A 39 18.30 -5.81 -38.08
CA ARG A 39 19.06 -5.15 -39.15
C ARG A 39 19.10 -3.64 -39.00
N ARG A 40 17.98 -3.02 -38.67
CA ARG A 40 17.87 -1.55 -38.49
C ARG A 40 18.58 -1.05 -37.25
N LEU A 41 18.55 -1.81 -36.16
CA LEU A 41 19.20 -1.46 -34.89
C LEU A 41 19.98 -2.67 -34.34
N PRO A 42 21.26 -2.82 -34.72
CA PRO A 42 22.12 -3.91 -34.23
C PRO A 42 22.24 -3.90 -32.70
N ARG A 43 22.28 -5.08 -32.09
CA ARG A 43 22.35 -5.26 -30.61
C ARG A 43 23.47 -4.43 -29.96
N ARG A 44 24.62 -4.26 -30.61
CA ARG A 44 25.73 -3.43 -30.10
C ARG A 44 25.31 -1.96 -29.95
N ARG A 45 24.64 -1.40 -30.97
CA ARG A 45 24.14 -0.02 -30.92
C ARG A 45 23.03 0.14 -29.88
N LEU A 46 22.14 -0.83 -29.80
CA LEU A 46 21.08 -0.86 -28.78
C LEU A 46 21.68 -0.86 -27.36
N ALA A 47 22.73 -1.69 -27.12
CA ALA A 47 23.43 -1.74 -25.85
C ALA A 47 24.13 -0.41 -25.50
N GLN A 48 24.68 0.28 -26.51
CA GLN A 48 25.28 1.61 -26.32
C GLN A 48 24.22 2.66 -25.97
N LEU A 49 23.10 2.70 -26.69
CA LEU A 49 21.99 3.60 -26.43
C LEU A 49 21.37 3.37 -25.06
N ALA A 50 21.25 2.12 -24.64
CA ALA A 50 20.69 1.72 -23.36
C ALA A 50 21.54 2.09 -22.13
N ARG A 51 22.72 2.69 -22.30
CA ARG A 51 23.54 3.29 -21.24
C ARG A 51 23.33 4.78 -21.07
N LEU A 52 22.68 5.43 -22.04
CA LEU A 52 22.43 6.87 -22.01
C LEU A 52 21.26 7.21 -21.11
N GLU A 53 21.48 8.09 -20.15
CA GLU A 53 20.44 8.52 -19.18
C GLU A 53 19.13 9.00 -19.83
N PRO A 54 19.13 9.79 -20.93
CA PRO A 54 17.89 10.17 -21.60
C PRO A 54 17.10 8.96 -22.15
N VAL A 55 17.81 7.93 -22.65
CA VAL A 55 17.19 6.69 -23.16
C VAL A 55 16.63 5.86 -22.01
N LEU A 56 17.37 5.72 -20.92
CA LEU A 56 16.90 5.01 -19.73
C LEU A 56 15.64 5.66 -19.14
N ARG A 57 15.62 6.98 -19.09
CA ARG A 57 14.46 7.75 -18.64
C ARG A 57 13.25 7.53 -19.54
N TRP A 58 13.46 7.62 -20.85
CA TRP A 58 12.41 7.35 -21.83
C TRP A 58 11.88 5.91 -21.73
N VAL A 59 12.76 4.90 -21.61
CA VAL A 59 12.35 3.50 -21.41
C VAL A 59 11.51 3.33 -20.16
N ARG A 60 11.93 3.92 -19.04
CA ARG A 60 11.17 3.89 -17.79
C ARG A 60 9.78 4.47 -17.96
N ASP A 61 9.67 5.61 -18.60
CA ASP A 61 8.39 6.30 -18.79
C ASP A 61 7.46 5.51 -19.72
N CYS A 62 8.01 4.87 -20.77
CA CYS A 62 7.28 3.95 -21.63
C CYS A 62 6.79 2.71 -20.89
N ASP A 63 7.64 2.09 -20.07
CA ASP A 63 7.28 0.91 -19.28
C ASP A 63 6.19 1.25 -18.26
N HIS A 64 6.30 2.38 -17.57
CA HIS A 64 5.26 2.83 -16.65
C HIS A 64 3.92 3.06 -17.35
N ALA A 65 3.92 3.70 -18.50
CA ALA A 65 2.69 3.93 -19.28
C ALA A 65 2.07 2.60 -19.78
N LEU A 66 2.90 1.67 -20.26
CA LEU A 66 2.44 0.35 -20.69
C LEU A 66 1.84 -0.44 -19.52
N TYR A 67 2.58 -0.53 -18.42
CA TYR A 67 2.13 -1.29 -17.24
C TYR A 67 0.88 -0.67 -16.60
N GLN A 68 0.77 0.65 -16.61
CA GLN A 68 -0.46 1.30 -16.15
C GLN A 68 -1.67 0.93 -17.01
N ALA A 69 -1.53 0.96 -18.34
CA ALA A 69 -2.59 0.52 -19.25
C ALA A 69 -2.98 -0.95 -19.03
N LEU A 70 -2.01 -1.82 -18.75
CA LEU A 70 -2.27 -3.23 -18.43
C LEU A 70 -3.01 -3.39 -17.10
N VAL A 71 -2.66 -2.62 -16.06
CA VAL A 71 -3.42 -2.61 -14.79
C VAL A 71 -4.87 -2.22 -15.02
N GLU A 72 -5.12 -1.14 -15.77
CA GLU A 72 -6.47 -0.65 -16.06
C GLU A 72 -7.31 -1.64 -16.88
N MET A 73 -6.67 -2.45 -17.73
CA MET A 73 -7.36 -3.53 -18.46
C MET A 73 -7.64 -4.75 -17.58
N LEU A 74 -6.70 -5.14 -16.71
CA LEU A 74 -6.83 -6.34 -15.88
C LEU A 74 -7.72 -6.11 -14.66
N VAL A 75 -7.68 -4.91 -14.09
CA VAL A 75 -8.43 -4.50 -12.89
C VAL A 75 -9.05 -3.12 -13.14
N PRO A 76 -10.09 -3.03 -13.99
CA PRO A 76 -10.69 -1.75 -14.36
C PRO A 76 -11.38 -1.05 -13.19
N ASP A 77 -11.85 -1.82 -12.21
CA ASP A 77 -12.49 -1.31 -11.00
C ASP A 77 -12.15 -2.22 -9.81
N VAL A 78 -11.41 -1.67 -8.84
CA VAL A 78 -10.96 -2.40 -7.65
C VAL A 78 -12.11 -2.80 -6.71
N LEU A 79 -13.30 -2.21 -6.85
CA LEU A 79 -14.46 -2.51 -6.01
C LEU A 79 -15.40 -3.54 -6.65
N ARG A 80 -15.34 -3.75 -7.96
CA ARG A 80 -16.18 -4.74 -8.65
C ARG A 80 -15.61 -6.14 -8.49
N PRO A 81 -16.47 -7.18 -8.35
CA PRO A 81 -16.02 -8.55 -8.25
C PRO A 81 -15.20 -8.98 -9.47
N ILE A 82 -14.02 -9.56 -9.22
CA ILE A 82 -13.20 -10.20 -10.24
C ILE A 82 -13.34 -11.72 -10.09
N PRO A 83 -13.53 -12.49 -11.17
CA PRO A 83 -13.58 -13.95 -11.09
C PRO A 83 -12.34 -14.52 -10.41
N SER A 84 -12.51 -15.50 -9.52
CA SER A 84 -11.41 -16.09 -8.74
C SER A 84 -10.29 -16.67 -9.61
N ALA A 85 -10.65 -17.32 -10.72
CA ALA A 85 -9.69 -17.86 -11.69
C ALA A 85 -8.82 -16.75 -12.30
N LEU A 86 -9.42 -15.59 -12.65
CA LEU A 86 -8.70 -14.45 -13.20
C LEU A 86 -7.80 -13.81 -12.12
N THR A 87 -8.32 -13.66 -10.90
CA THR A 87 -7.51 -13.16 -9.78
C THR A 87 -6.28 -14.03 -9.54
N GLN A 88 -6.43 -15.35 -9.57
CA GLN A 88 -5.32 -16.28 -9.39
C GLN A 88 -4.32 -16.20 -10.55
N ALA A 89 -4.80 -16.10 -11.78
CA ALA A 89 -3.95 -15.94 -12.97
C ALA A 89 -3.12 -14.64 -12.89
N ILE A 90 -3.75 -13.51 -12.51
CA ILE A 90 -3.07 -12.22 -12.30
C ILE A 90 -1.99 -12.33 -11.23
N ARG A 91 -2.28 -12.98 -10.10
CA ARG A 91 -1.31 -13.16 -9.01
C ARG A 91 -0.14 -14.06 -9.39
N ASN A 92 -0.40 -15.15 -10.11
CA ASN A 92 0.65 -16.03 -10.62
C ASN A 92 1.55 -15.32 -11.61
N PHE A 93 0.98 -14.56 -12.54
CA PHE A 93 1.71 -13.71 -13.46
C PHE A 93 2.60 -12.69 -12.73
N ALA A 94 2.03 -11.93 -11.78
CA ALA A 94 2.76 -10.96 -10.98
C ALA A 94 3.92 -11.59 -10.17
N LYS A 95 3.79 -12.85 -9.75
CA LYS A 95 4.82 -13.58 -9.03
C LYS A 95 6.01 -13.97 -9.91
N SER A 96 5.75 -14.32 -11.17
CA SER A 96 6.78 -14.84 -12.09
C SER A 96 7.46 -13.76 -12.94
N LEU A 97 6.85 -12.58 -13.06
CA LEU A 97 7.26 -11.53 -14.01
C LEU A 97 8.70 -11.06 -13.81
N GLU A 98 9.09 -10.76 -12.58
CA GLU A 98 10.44 -10.23 -12.27
C GLU A 98 11.53 -11.25 -12.61
N SER A 99 11.34 -12.51 -12.22
CA SER A 99 12.28 -13.60 -12.51
C SER A 99 12.38 -13.84 -14.01
N TRP A 100 11.25 -13.87 -14.70
CA TRP A 100 11.21 -14.05 -16.13
C TRP A 100 11.94 -12.91 -16.86
N LEU A 101 11.68 -11.65 -16.46
CA LEU A 101 12.34 -10.49 -17.06
C LEU A 101 13.86 -10.53 -16.84
N GLY A 102 14.31 -10.85 -15.63
CA GLY A 102 15.73 -11.00 -15.31
C GLY A 102 16.42 -12.02 -16.20
N ASN A 103 15.82 -13.19 -16.40
CA ASN A 103 16.34 -14.23 -17.28
C ASN A 103 16.38 -13.78 -18.75
N ALA A 104 15.35 -13.07 -19.21
CA ALA A 104 15.26 -12.59 -20.59
C ALA A 104 16.30 -11.50 -20.91
N MET A 105 16.80 -10.79 -19.91
CA MET A 105 17.69 -9.63 -20.08
C MET A 105 19.15 -9.86 -19.66
N VAL A 106 19.59 -11.10 -19.50
CA VAL A 106 20.95 -11.46 -19.05
C VAL A 106 22.06 -10.81 -19.91
N SER A 107 21.83 -10.57 -21.21
CA SER A 107 22.80 -9.98 -22.13
C SER A 107 22.72 -8.45 -22.28
N MET A 108 21.84 -7.79 -21.49
CA MET A 108 21.63 -6.35 -21.58
C MET A 108 22.48 -5.57 -20.58
N PRO A 109 22.74 -4.26 -20.83
CA PRO A 109 23.42 -3.40 -19.85
C PRO A 109 22.70 -3.40 -18.50
N GLU A 110 23.47 -3.41 -17.42
CA GLU A 110 22.96 -3.49 -16.05
C GLU A 110 21.99 -2.33 -15.72
N GLU A 111 22.30 -1.14 -16.20
CA GLU A 111 21.47 0.05 -16.00
C GLU A 111 20.07 -0.12 -16.60
N LEU A 112 19.99 -0.70 -17.81
CA LEU A 112 18.72 -0.99 -18.46
C LEU A 112 17.95 -2.09 -17.71
N VAL A 113 18.65 -3.16 -17.31
CA VAL A 113 18.04 -4.24 -16.50
C VAL A 113 17.43 -3.69 -15.23
N ARG A 114 18.15 -2.82 -14.52
CA ARG A 114 17.70 -2.18 -13.28
C ARG A 114 16.44 -1.34 -13.50
N VAL A 115 16.40 -0.51 -14.54
CA VAL A 115 15.23 0.33 -14.87
C VAL A 115 14.01 -0.54 -15.17
N LYS A 116 14.18 -1.56 -16.00
CA LYS A 116 13.08 -2.46 -16.39
C LYS A 116 12.59 -3.34 -15.23
N ALA A 117 13.51 -3.85 -14.43
CA ALA A 117 13.17 -4.64 -13.24
C ALA A 117 12.40 -3.80 -12.22
N ALA A 118 12.81 -2.54 -12.01
CA ALA A 118 12.08 -1.64 -11.11
C ALA A 118 10.66 -1.35 -11.59
N ALA A 119 10.47 -1.09 -12.88
CA ALA A 119 9.14 -0.86 -13.46
C ALA A 119 8.27 -2.13 -13.41
N ALA A 120 8.83 -3.30 -13.75
CA ALA A 120 8.13 -4.59 -13.65
C ALA A 120 7.77 -4.95 -12.21
N GLY A 121 8.66 -4.67 -11.25
CA GLY A 121 8.40 -4.84 -9.82
C GLY A 121 7.25 -3.96 -9.32
N ALA A 122 7.23 -2.69 -9.71
CA ALA A 122 6.13 -1.77 -9.40
C ALA A 122 4.79 -2.26 -9.98
N PHE A 123 4.80 -2.75 -11.21
CA PHE A 123 3.61 -3.35 -11.85
C PHE A 123 3.13 -4.60 -11.10
N ALA A 124 4.04 -5.54 -10.82
CA ALA A 124 3.73 -6.75 -10.08
C ALA A 124 3.15 -6.46 -8.68
N GLN A 125 3.71 -5.48 -7.98
CA GLN A 125 3.19 -5.02 -6.68
C GLN A 125 1.81 -4.40 -6.81
N THR A 126 1.57 -3.57 -7.83
CA THR A 126 0.27 -2.95 -8.09
C THR A 126 -0.79 -4.00 -8.34
N LEU A 127 -0.52 -5.01 -9.18
CA LEU A 127 -1.45 -6.12 -9.43
C LEU A 127 -1.77 -6.90 -8.15
N ARG A 128 -0.76 -7.18 -7.32
CA ARG A 128 -0.97 -7.87 -6.03
C ARG A 128 -1.83 -7.03 -5.08
N ARG A 129 -1.56 -5.73 -4.97
CA ARG A 129 -2.33 -4.82 -4.12
C ARG A 129 -3.77 -4.69 -4.61
N TYR A 130 -4.00 -4.44 -5.90
CA TYR A 130 -5.34 -4.25 -6.43
C TYR A 130 -6.19 -5.52 -6.36
N THR A 131 -5.61 -6.69 -6.57
CA THR A 131 -6.32 -7.96 -6.35
C THR A 131 -6.60 -8.24 -4.87
N SER A 132 -5.72 -7.81 -3.95
CA SER A 132 -5.97 -7.90 -2.50
C SER A 132 -7.05 -6.91 -2.06
N LEU A 133 -6.99 -5.67 -2.54
CA LEU A 133 -8.02 -4.66 -2.30
C LEU A 133 -9.39 -5.13 -2.80
N ASN A 134 -9.43 -5.72 -4.01
CA ASN A 134 -10.66 -6.30 -4.54
C ASN A 134 -11.24 -7.41 -3.64
N HIS A 135 -10.39 -8.28 -3.14
CA HIS A 135 -10.80 -9.33 -2.21
C HIS A 135 -11.37 -8.77 -0.90
N LEU A 136 -10.69 -7.79 -0.31
CA LEU A 136 -11.18 -7.07 0.88
C LEU A 136 -12.52 -6.37 0.60
N ALA A 137 -12.68 -5.75 -0.57
CA ALA A 137 -13.91 -5.09 -0.98
C ALA A 137 -15.11 -6.06 -1.02
N GLN A 138 -14.93 -7.28 -1.57
CA GLN A 138 -16.02 -8.27 -1.61
C GLN A 138 -16.36 -8.79 -0.21
N ALA A 139 -15.38 -9.06 0.63
CA ALA A 139 -15.60 -9.46 2.01
C ALA A 139 -16.34 -8.36 2.82
N ALA A 140 -15.92 -7.10 2.67
CA ALA A 140 -16.57 -5.96 3.32
C ALA A 140 -18.00 -5.74 2.80
N ARG A 141 -18.25 -5.95 1.50
CA ARG A 141 -19.61 -5.88 0.93
C ARG A 141 -20.57 -6.84 1.65
N ALA A 142 -20.13 -8.06 1.93
CA ALA A 142 -20.93 -9.04 2.65
C ALA A 142 -21.25 -8.56 4.10
N VAL A 143 -20.29 -7.94 4.78
CA VAL A 143 -20.51 -7.35 6.12
C VAL A 143 -21.50 -6.19 6.05
N LEU A 144 -21.31 -5.27 5.10
CA LEU A 144 -22.15 -4.07 4.97
C LEU A 144 -23.58 -4.36 4.53
N GLN A 145 -23.84 -5.52 3.92
CA GLN A 145 -25.17 -6.00 3.56
C GLN A 145 -25.91 -6.73 4.70
N ASN A 146 -25.22 -7.04 5.80
CA ASN A 146 -25.78 -7.75 6.92
C ASN A 146 -26.24 -6.77 8.01
N SER A 147 -27.54 -6.51 8.09
CA SER A 147 -28.13 -5.55 9.04
C SER A 147 -27.89 -5.93 10.50
N ALA A 148 -27.86 -7.22 10.84
CA ALA A 148 -27.56 -7.66 12.20
C ALA A 148 -26.11 -7.34 12.60
N GLN A 149 -25.16 -7.56 11.69
CA GLN A 149 -23.76 -7.16 11.91
C GLN A 149 -23.61 -5.64 12.04
N ILE A 150 -24.28 -4.87 11.20
CA ILE A 150 -24.28 -3.39 11.29
C ILE A 150 -24.84 -2.91 12.63
N SER A 151 -25.95 -3.48 13.10
CA SER A 151 -26.53 -3.14 14.40
C SER A 151 -25.56 -3.45 15.55
N GLN A 152 -24.88 -4.59 15.51
CA GLN A 152 -23.85 -4.94 16.50
C GLN A 152 -22.64 -3.99 16.42
N MET A 153 -22.18 -3.65 15.21
CA MET A 153 -21.10 -2.69 15.02
C MET A 153 -21.45 -1.30 15.58
N LEU A 154 -22.67 -0.82 15.36
CA LEU A 154 -23.12 0.47 15.91
C LEU A 154 -23.16 0.42 17.45
N SER A 155 -23.68 -0.66 18.04
CA SER A 155 -23.69 -0.86 19.48
C SER A 155 -22.27 -0.80 20.06
N ASP A 156 -21.33 -1.53 19.48
CA ASP A 156 -19.95 -1.57 19.96
C ASP A 156 -19.22 -0.22 19.73
N LEU A 157 -19.47 0.43 18.59
CA LEU A 157 -18.88 1.75 18.27
C LEU A 157 -19.32 2.85 19.22
N ASN A 158 -20.57 2.80 19.70
CA ASN A 158 -21.09 3.76 20.68
C ASN A 158 -20.45 3.58 22.08
N ARG A 159 -19.80 2.47 22.33
CA ARG A 159 -19.05 2.20 23.56
C ARG A 159 -17.59 2.63 23.50
N VAL A 160 -17.08 2.99 22.30
CA VAL A 160 -15.70 3.47 22.13
C VAL A 160 -15.52 4.81 22.84
N ASP A 161 -14.40 4.93 23.57
CA ASP A 161 -14.00 6.19 24.21
C ASP A 161 -13.36 7.14 23.19
N PHE A 162 -14.21 7.85 22.45
CA PHE A 162 -13.73 8.81 21.44
C PHE A 162 -13.07 10.04 22.05
N ALA A 163 -13.32 10.37 23.33
CA ALA A 163 -12.60 11.46 24.00
C ALA A 163 -11.12 11.10 24.13
N ASN A 164 -10.81 9.88 24.55
CA ASN A 164 -9.43 9.38 24.59
C ASN A 164 -8.79 9.28 23.20
N VAL A 165 -9.54 8.80 22.20
CA VAL A 165 -9.06 8.73 20.80
C VAL A 165 -8.71 10.13 20.28
N GLN A 166 -9.54 11.15 20.56
CA GLN A 166 -9.27 12.53 20.17
C GLN A 166 -8.02 13.10 20.84
N GLU A 167 -7.89 12.90 22.15
CA GLU A 167 -6.74 13.36 22.92
C GLU A 167 -5.44 12.76 22.38
N GLN A 168 -5.41 11.44 22.17
CA GLN A 168 -4.26 10.73 21.61
C GLN A 168 -3.93 11.21 20.19
N ALA A 169 -4.94 11.38 19.34
CA ALA A 169 -4.76 11.86 17.97
C ALA A 169 -4.27 13.32 17.92
N ALA A 170 -4.74 14.17 18.83
CA ALA A 170 -4.26 15.54 18.94
C ALA A 170 -2.81 15.59 19.41
N TRP A 171 -2.46 14.81 20.40
CA TRP A 171 -1.11 14.78 20.95
C TRP A 171 -0.07 14.18 19.99
N VAL A 172 -0.34 12.99 19.43
CA VAL A 172 0.65 12.27 18.60
C VAL A 172 0.70 12.83 17.17
N CYS A 173 -0.45 13.06 16.55
CA CYS A 173 -0.56 13.39 15.13
C CYS A 173 -0.87 14.86 14.88
N ARG A 174 -1.04 15.68 15.92
CA ARG A 174 -1.50 17.07 15.81
C ARG A 174 -2.78 17.14 14.93
N CYS A 175 -3.73 16.24 15.18
CA CYS A 175 -5.02 16.29 14.54
C CYS A 175 -5.90 17.30 15.26
N GLU A 176 -6.60 18.16 14.49
CA GLU A 176 -7.59 19.05 15.06
C GLU A 176 -8.78 18.24 15.61
N SER A 177 -9.19 18.52 16.85
CA SER A 177 -10.30 17.79 17.50
C SER A 177 -11.58 17.84 16.69
N ARG A 178 -11.85 18.96 16.01
CA ARG A 178 -13.02 19.10 15.11
C ARG A 178 -13.00 18.12 13.93
N VAL A 179 -11.82 17.83 13.39
CA VAL A 179 -11.68 16.87 12.28
C VAL A 179 -11.97 15.47 12.77
N VAL A 180 -11.41 15.07 13.91
CA VAL A 180 -11.63 13.74 14.51
C VAL A 180 -13.11 13.55 14.87
N GLN A 181 -13.72 14.54 15.51
CA GLN A 181 -15.14 14.50 15.85
C GLN A 181 -16.05 14.40 14.61
N ARG A 182 -15.72 15.13 13.55
CA ARG A 182 -16.46 15.05 12.29
C ARG A 182 -16.34 13.69 11.64
N LEU A 183 -15.14 13.09 11.62
CA LEU A 183 -14.93 11.74 11.08
C LEU A 183 -15.72 10.69 11.86
N GLU A 184 -15.77 10.80 13.19
CA GLU A 184 -16.58 9.94 14.05
C GLU A 184 -18.08 10.05 13.70
N GLN A 185 -18.59 11.28 13.64
CA GLN A 185 -20.01 11.53 13.35
C GLN A 185 -20.39 11.03 11.95
N ASP A 186 -19.58 11.35 10.93
CA ASP A 186 -19.80 10.94 9.56
C ASP A 186 -19.76 9.40 9.44
N PHE A 187 -18.80 8.74 10.14
CA PHE A 187 -18.69 7.28 10.14
C PHE A 187 -19.91 6.62 10.80
N LYS A 188 -20.33 7.09 11.99
CA LYS A 188 -21.53 6.58 12.69
C LYS A 188 -22.81 6.76 11.85
N ALA A 189 -22.96 7.92 11.23
CA ALA A 189 -24.11 8.21 10.38
C ALA A 189 -24.13 7.30 9.14
N THR A 190 -23.00 7.15 8.45
CA THR A 190 -22.86 6.31 7.25
C THR A 190 -23.12 4.84 7.58
N LEU A 191 -22.61 4.36 8.72
CA LEU A 191 -22.86 2.99 9.20
C LEU A 191 -24.33 2.79 9.56
N GLY A 192 -24.94 3.74 10.27
CA GLY A 192 -26.35 3.68 10.67
C GLY A 192 -27.33 3.71 9.51
N GLN A 193 -26.97 4.38 8.42
CA GLN A 193 -27.75 4.43 7.19
C GLN A 193 -27.57 3.20 6.30
N GLN A 194 -26.74 2.24 6.70
CA GLN A 194 -26.44 1.01 5.95
C GLN A 194 -26.00 1.29 4.51
N HIS A 195 -25.10 2.26 4.35
CA HIS A 195 -24.61 2.66 3.05
C HIS A 195 -23.92 1.50 2.31
N SER A 196 -24.08 1.46 0.99
CA SER A 196 -23.40 0.50 0.13
C SER A 196 -21.88 0.73 0.12
N LEU A 197 -21.12 -0.27 -0.32
CA LEU A 197 -19.67 -0.15 -0.46
C LEU A 197 -19.27 1.03 -1.36
N GLU A 198 -20.02 1.29 -2.41
CA GLU A 198 -19.78 2.40 -3.34
C GLU A 198 -20.00 3.77 -2.66
N GLN A 199 -20.99 3.88 -1.79
CA GLN A 199 -21.25 5.10 -1.01
C GLN A 199 -20.12 5.31 0.03
N TRP A 200 -19.64 4.25 0.66
CA TRP A 200 -18.46 4.30 1.52
C TRP A 200 -17.21 4.75 0.76
N ALA A 201 -16.98 4.21 -0.44
CA ALA A 201 -15.88 4.61 -1.30
C ALA A 201 -15.95 6.09 -1.69
N ALA A 202 -17.14 6.60 -2.02
CA ALA A 202 -17.37 8.00 -2.30
C ALA A 202 -17.09 8.91 -1.10
N TRP A 203 -17.48 8.48 0.11
CA TRP A 203 -17.16 9.18 1.35
C TRP A 203 -15.65 9.25 1.59
N LEU A 204 -14.93 8.14 1.46
CA LEU A 204 -13.47 8.08 1.59
C LEU A 204 -12.77 8.98 0.56
N ASP A 205 -13.25 8.98 -0.68
CA ASP A 205 -12.72 9.86 -1.74
C ASP A 205 -12.93 11.35 -1.40
N ALA A 206 -14.09 11.71 -0.84
CA ALA A 206 -14.37 13.06 -0.39
C ALA A 206 -13.45 13.48 0.78
N VAL A 207 -13.14 12.58 1.71
CA VAL A 207 -12.18 12.83 2.81
C VAL A 207 -10.80 13.12 2.25
N VAL A 208 -10.28 12.27 1.36
CA VAL A 208 -8.97 12.47 0.73
C VAL A 208 -8.94 13.77 -0.08
N ALA A 209 -10.01 14.04 -0.85
CA ALA A 209 -10.12 15.27 -1.62
C ALA A 209 -10.03 16.52 -0.74
N LYS A 210 -10.76 16.54 0.36
CA LYS A 210 -10.81 17.67 1.28
C LYS A 210 -9.44 17.94 1.92
N VAL A 211 -8.75 16.88 2.36
CA VAL A 211 -7.45 17.00 3.03
C VAL A 211 -6.34 17.42 2.06
N LEU A 212 -6.32 16.87 0.85
CA LEU A 212 -5.26 17.14 -0.11
C LEU A 212 -5.48 18.40 -0.96
N ARG A 213 -6.71 18.93 -1.00
CA ARG A 213 -7.07 20.12 -1.79
C ARG A 213 -6.12 21.32 -1.61
N PRO A 214 -5.71 21.70 -0.38
CA PRO A 214 -4.79 22.84 -0.18
C PRO A 214 -3.41 22.64 -0.77
N HIS A 215 -3.02 21.39 -1.03
CA HIS A 215 -1.67 21.01 -1.49
C HIS A 215 -1.60 20.70 -2.98
N VAL A 216 -2.76 20.65 -3.68
CA VAL A 216 -2.82 20.40 -5.13
C VAL A 216 -2.09 21.51 -5.87
N GLY A 217 -1.20 21.15 -6.81
CA GLY A 217 -0.38 22.09 -7.56
C GLY A 217 0.86 22.60 -6.80
N THR A 218 1.08 22.16 -5.56
CA THR A 218 2.29 22.50 -4.80
C THR A 218 3.29 21.34 -4.74
N PRO A 219 4.60 21.59 -4.63
CA PRO A 219 5.60 20.52 -4.44
C PRO A 219 5.43 19.77 -3.12
N GLY A 220 4.68 20.33 -2.16
CA GLY A 220 4.39 19.71 -0.87
C GLY A 220 3.34 18.60 -0.88
N LEU A 221 2.62 18.39 -1.98
CA LEU A 221 1.54 17.39 -2.08
C LEU A 221 1.96 15.97 -1.65
N PRO A 222 3.09 15.40 -2.07
CA PRO A 222 3.48 14.05 -1.65
C PRO A 222 3.75 13.94 -0.16
N ARG A 223 4.35 14.97 0.44
CA ARG A 223 4.59 15.04 1.89
C ARG A 223 3.26 15.12 2.65
N ALA A 224 2.34 15.97 2.21
CA ALA A 224 1.00 16.08 2.78
C ALA A 224 0.22 14.76 2.67
N ALA A 225 0.31 14.08 1.53
CA ALA A 225 -0.32 12.79 1.30
C ALA A 225 0.21 11.71 2.24
N LYS A 226 1.53 11.60 2.41
CA LYS A 226 2.15 10.66 3.38
C LYS A 226 1.74 10.97 4.81
N LEU A 227 1.78 12.24 5.20
CA LEU A 227 1.36 12.67 6.53
C LEU A 227 -0.12 12.34 6.79
N PHE A 228 -0.98 12.54 5.79
CA PHE A 228 -2.39 12.15 5.89
C PHE A 228 -2.54 10.64 6.14
N LEU A 229 -1.86 9.79 5.37
CA LEU A 229 -1.91 8.33 5.54
C LEU A 229 -1.43 7.90 6.94
N LEU A 230 -0.36 8.52 7.46
CA LEU A 230 0.12 8.26 8.83
C LEU A 230 -0.91 8.64 9.89
N LYS A 231 -1.53 9.81 9.75
CA LYS A 231 -2.58 10.28 10.68
C LYS A 231 -3.82 9.39 10.62
N TRP A 232 -4.22 8.98 9.42
CA TRP A 232 -5.34 8.07 9.20
C TRP A 232 -5.08 6.71 9.85
N SER A 233 -3.92 6.12 9.59
CA SER A 233 -3.53 4.83 10.16
C SER A 233 -3.44 4.88 11.69
N PHE A 234 -2.91 5.96 12.26
CA PHE A 234 -2.88 6.14 13.71
C PHE A 234 -4.29 6.24 14.30
N TYR A 235 -5.14 7.12 13.76
CA TYR A 235 -6.52 7.30 14.22
C TYR A 235 -7.31 5.99 14.16
N SER A 236 -7.29 5.30 13.02
CA SER A 236 -7.99 4.02 12.86
C SER A 236 -7.47 2.95 13.82
N SER A 237 -6.15 2.95 14.09
CA SER A 237 -5.53 2.05 15.08
C SER A 237 -6.04 2.27 16.49
N MET A 238 -6.25 3.54 16.89
CA MET A 238 -6.76 3.87 18.22
C MET A 238 -8.20 3.39 18.41
N VAL A 239 -9.03 3.52 17.38
CA VAL A 239 -10.41 2.99 17.41
C VAL A 239 -10.41 1.45 17.54
N ILE A 240 -9.62 0.77 16.73
CA ILE A 240 -9.50 -0.69 16.79
C ILE A 240 -8.94 -1.16 18.14
N ARG A 241 -7.97 -0.44 18.70
CA ARG A 241 -7.43 -0.73 20.03
C ARG A 241 -8.51 -0.68 21.12
N ASP A 242 -9.35 0.35 21.12
CA ASP A 242 -10.41 0.48 22.13
C ASP A 242 -11.46 -0.64 21.97
N LEU A 243 -11.86 -0.97 20.73
CA LEU A 243 -12.73 -2.10 20.43
C LEU A 243 -12.13 -3.44 20.91
N THR A 244 -10.81 -3.62 20.78
CA THR A 244 -10.09 -4.80 21.27
C THR A 244 -10.14 -4.88 22.80
N LEU A 245 -9.83 -3.78 23.49
CA LEU A 245 -9.79 -3.71 24.96
C LEU A 245 -11.18 -3.95 25.57
N ARG A 246 -12.24 -3.62 24.85
CA ARG A 246 -13.62 -3.86 25.26
C ARG A 246 -14.17 -5.23 24.84
N SER A 247 -13.35 -6.05 24.20
CA SER A 247 -13.77 -7.35 23.65
C SER A 247 -15.06 -7.24 22.81
N ALA A 248 -15.08 -6.25 21.90
CA ALA A 248 -16.25 -5.97 21.07
C ALA A 248 -16.62 -7.18 20.21
N ALA A 249 -17.87 -7.60 20.22
CA ALA A 249 -18.35 -8.75 19.47
C ALA A 249 -18.19 -8.55 17.95
N SER A 250 -18.28 -7.32 17.46
CA SER A 250 -18.08 -6.97 16.05
C SER A 250 -16.63 -6.64 15.68
N PHE A 251 -15.65 -6.94 16.54
CA PHE A 251 -14.23 -6.65 16.27
C PHE A 251 -13.77 -7.14 14.90
N GLY A 252 -14.11 -8.39 14.51
CA GLY A 252 -13.71 -8.96 13.22
C GLY A 252 -14.23 -8.14 12.03
N SER A 253 -15.49 -7.65 12.10
CA SER A 253 -16.09 -6.80 11.08
C SER A 253 -15.39 -5.45 11.00
N PHE A 254 -15.08 -4.81 12.13
CA PHE A 254 -14.32 -3.55 12.16
C PHE A 254 -12.90 -3.73 11.64
N HIS A 255 -12.24 -4.81 11.99
CA HIS A 255 -10.90 -5.09 11.50
C HIS A 255 -10.86 -5.25 9.99
N LEU A 256 -11.81 -5.99 9.42
CA LEU A 256 -11.95 -6.14 7.96
C LEU A 256 -12.22 -4.80 7.27
N ILE A 257 -13.16 -4.01 7.78
CA ILE A 257 -13.49 -2.69 7.24
C ILE A 257 -12.27 -1.77 7.32
N ARG A 258 -11.52 -1.80 8.41
CA ARG A 258 -10.27 -1.03 8.54
C ARG A 258 -9.23 -1.43 7.50
N LEU A 259 -8.99 -2.73 7.30
CA LEU A 259 -8.05 -3.20 6.28
C LEU A 259 -8.45 -2.71 4.88
N LEU A 260 -9.74 -2.79 4.55
CA LEU A 260 -10.25 -2.24 3.29
C LEU A 260 -9.98 -0.74 3.18
N TYR A 261 -10.28 0.03 4.24
CA TYR A 261 -10.13 1.48 4.20
C TYR A 261 -8.67 1.91 4.10
N ASP A 262 -7.77 1.27 4.83
CA ASP A 262 -6.35 1.54 4.75
C ASP A 262 -5.85 1.31 3.31
N GLU A 263 -6.16 0.17 2.68
CA GLU A 263 -5.76 -0.14 1.31
C GLU A 263 -6.44 0.78 0.28
N TYR A 264 -7.72 1.10 0.46
CA TYR A 264 -8.43 1.99 -0.45
C TYR A 264 -7.96 3.45 -0.34
N MET A 265 -7.59 3.91 0.85
CA MET A 265 -6.96 5.22 1.05
C MET A 265 -5.60 5.31 0.35
N TYR A 266 -4.77 4.25 0.39
CA TYR A 266 -3.55 4.19 -0.40
C TYR A 266 -3.83 4.32 -1.90
N TYR A 267 -4.82 3.58 -2.40
CA TYR A 267 -5.25 3.66 -3.79
C TYR A 267 -5.69 5.08 -4.18
N LEU A 268 -6.55 5.71 -3.40
CA LEU A 268 -7.05 7.06 -3.66
C LEU A 268 -5.92 8.11 -3.67
N VAL A 269 -5.02 8.03 -2.70
CA VAL A 269 -3.87 8.95 -2.60
C VAL A 269 -2.94 8.77 -3.79
N GLU A 270 -2.62 7.54 -4.16
CA GLU A 270 -1.81 7.20 -5.33
C GLU A 270 -2.40 7.82 -6.61
N GLN A 271 -3.69 7.61 -6.86
CA GLN A 271 -4.40 8.17 -8.01
C GLN A 271 -4.37 9.71 -8.03
N ARG A 272 -4.57 10.35 -6.88
CA ARG A 272 -4.58 11.81 -6.78
C ARG A 272 -3.21 12.43 -6.96
N VAL A 273 -2.18 11.85 -6.36
CA VAL A 273 -0.79 12.31 -6.51
C VAL A 273 -0.33 12.15 -7.96
N ALA A 274 -0.62 11.00 -8.58
CA ALA A 274 -0.31 10.76 -9.99
C ALA A 274 -0.96 11.79 -10.92
N ARG A 275 -2.26 12.03 -10.74
CA ARG A 275 -3.00 13.01 -11.52
C ARG A 275 -2.45 14.43 -11.35
N ALA A 276 -2.14 14.82 -10.12
CA ALA A 276 -1.60 16.17 -9.83
C ALA A 276 -0.20 16.39 -10.40
N ARG A 277 0.59 15.32 -10.56
CA ARG A 277 1.94 15.37 -11.13
C ARG A 277 1.98 15.14 -12.65
N GLY A 278 0.85 14.79 -13.28
CA GLY A 278 0.82 14.38 -14.68
C GLY A 278 1.58 13.08 -14.96
N THR A 279 1.68 12.20 -13.96
CA THR A 279 2.35 10.89 -14.06
C THR A 279 1.34 9.76 -13.93
N CYS A 280 1.76 8.53 -14.18
CA CYS A 280 0.91 7.36 -13.92
C CYS A 280 1.03 6.86 -12.47
N PRO A 281 -0.02 6.25 -11.89
CA PRO A 281 -0.03 5.70 -10.53
C PRO A 281 1.13 4.75 -10.23
N ILE A 282 1.49 3.87 -11.17
CA ILE A 282 2.62 2.94 -11.00
C ILE A 282 3.95 3.70 -10.74
N ALA A 283 4.18 4.83 -11.41
CA ALA A 283 5.38 5.65 -11.20
C ALA A 283 5.43 6.22 -9.77
N VAL A 284 4.30 6.69 -9.26
CA VAL A 284 4.18 7.21 -7.89
C VAL A 284 4.50 6.14 -6.86
N MET A 285 4.02 4.93 -7.06
CA MET A 285 4.29 3.82 -6.15
C MET A 285 5.76 3.41 -6.11
N GLY A 286 6.44 3.41 -7.25
CA GLY A 286 7.89 3.18 -7.32
C GLY A 286 8.68 4.18 -6.48
N GLU A 287 8.28 5.43 -6.46
CA GLU A 287 8.91 6.47 -5.63
C GLU A 287 8.61 6.29 -4.14
N PHE A 288 7.39 5.90 -3.76
CA PHE A 288 7.04 5.64 -2.36
C PHE A 288 7.74 4.42 -1.77
N ALA A 289 8.04 3.41 -2.58
CA ALA A 289 8.80 2.23 -2.16
C ALA A 289 10.29 2.57 -1.93
N ASN A 290 10.81 3.60 -2.58
CA ASN A 290 12.22 3.98 -2.50
C ASN A 290 12.44 5.01 -1.37
N LEU A 291 12.55 4.51 -0.13
CA LEU A 291 12.76 5.32 1.08
C LEU A 291 14.05 6.16 1.04
N SER A 292 15.05 5.73 0.27
CA SER A 292 16.32 6.44 0.10
C SER A 292 16.19 7.79 -0.63
N SER A 293 15.19 7.96 -1.49
CA SER A 293 14.95 9.22 -2.19
C SER A 293 14.30 10.29 -1.33
N LEU A 294 13.84 9.95 -0.13
CA LEU A 294 13.18 10.87 0.80
C LEU A 294 14.15 11.71 1.61
N ASN A 295 15.40 11.24 1.77
CA ASN A 295 16.42 11.96 2.51
C ASN A 295 17.13 13.03 1.66
N SER A 296 16.96 13.04 0.34
CA SER A 296 17.66 13.96 -0.56
C SER A 296 16.88 15.22 -0.94
N GLN A 297 15.64 15.37 -0.47
CA GLN A 297 14.80 16.54 -0.72
C GLN A 297 14.28 17.18 0.58
N ASP A 298 15.14 17.31 1.57
CA ASP A 298 14.85 18.15 2.74
C ASP A 298 15.36 19.59 2.45
N PRO A 299 14.51 20.55 2.02
CA PRO A 299 14.92 21.93 1.86
C PRO A 299 15.13 22.66 3.19
N ASP A 300 14.89 21.99 4.33
CA ASP A 300 15.07 22.53 5.67
C ASP A 300 16.50 22.36 6.25
N LYS A 301 17.49 21.99 5.43
CA LYS A 301 18.91 22.14 5.77
C LYS A 301 19.43 23.56 5.46
N GLY A 302 18.58 24.56 5.62
CA GLY A 302 18.93 25.96 5.61
C GLY A 302 19.17 26.47 7.01
N SER A 303 20.48 26.62 7.37
CA SER A 303 21.02 27.47 8.42
C SER A 303 20.40 27.40 9.82
N CYS A 304 20.90 26.46 10.63
CA CYS A 304 21.21 26.79 12.02
C CYS A 304 22.69 27.17 12.12
N PRO A 305 23.03 28.32 12.67
CA PRO A 305 24.42 28.67 12.98
C PRO A 305 24.95 27.73 14.06
N PRO A 306 26.24 27.38 14.07
CA PRO A 306 26.81 26.56 15.14
C PRO A 306 26.89 27.39 16.42
N GLU A 307 25.95 27.24 17.33
CA GLU A 307 26.16 27.67 18.71
C GLU A 307 27.20 26.74 19.37
N SER A 308 28.42 27.28 19.39
CA SER A 308 29.50 26.81 20.23
C SER A 308 29.10 26.98 21.71
N ARG A 309 28.59 25.92 22.35
CA ARG A 309 28.59 25.82 23.80
C ARG A 309 29.73 24.91 24.23
N GLN A 310 30.85 25.58 24.57
CA GLN A 310 31.91 25.09 25.42
C GLN A 310 31.32 24.58 26.74
N TRP A 311 31.33 23.28 26.95
CA TRP A 311 31.23 22.70 28.28
C TRP A 311 32.66 22.44 28.80
N GLY A 312 33.25 23.47 29.38
CA GLY A 312 34.37 23.34 30.27
C GLY A 312 33.85 23.20 31.69
N GLY A 313 34.35 22.24 32.41
CA GLY A 313 34.05 22.09 33.82
C GLY A 313 34.35 20.65 34.35
N ARG A 314 35.60 20.44 34.74
CA ARG A 314 36.04 19.30 35.55
C ARG A 314 35.25 19.23 36.85
N ALA A 315 34.72 18.06 37.20
CA ALA A 315 34.59 17.58 38.56
C ALA A 315 34.66 16.04 38.56
N GLY A 316 35.58 15.52 39.32
CA GLY A 316 35.84 14.08 39.48
C GLY A 316 34.76 13.36 40.30
N PRO A 317 34.76 12.03 40.31
CA PRO A 317 33.73 11.24 40.94
C PRO A 317 33.94 11.12 42.46
N PRO A 318 32.88 11.14 43.29
CA PRO A 318 33.00 10.68 44.68
C PRO A 318 32.81 9.17 44.74
N ALA A 319 33.51 8.61 45.71
CA ALA A 319 33.75 7.22 46.03
C ALA A 319 32.49 6.41 46.37
N ALA A 320 32.63 5.12 46.12
CA ALA A 320 31.73 4.05 46.46
C ALA A 320 31.31 4.02 47.95
N GLY A 321 30.01 3.97 48.20
CA GLY A 321 29.40 3.59 49.45
C GLY A 321 28.63 2.29 49.23
N ALA A 322 29.12 1.22 49.85
CA ALA A 322 28.50 -0.10 49.89
C ALA A 322 27.15 -0.03 50.62
N LEU A 323 26.09 -0.51 49.96
CA LEU A 323 24.84 -0.87 50.63
C LEU A 323 24.48 -2.30 50.30
N ALA A 324 24.37 -3.05 51.35
CA ALA A 324 24.19 -4.49 51.47
C ALA A 324 22.93 -5.00 50.71
N ALA A 325 23.12 -6.12 50.05
CA ALA A 325 22.07 -6.94 49.47
C ALA A 325 21.15 -7.50 50.54
N ARG A 326 19.85 -7.32 50.36
CA ARG A 326 18.78 -7.96 51.12
C ARG A 326 18.40 -9.25 50.41
N PRO A 327 18.32 -10.41 51.08
CA PRO A 327 17.94 -11.67 50.44
C PRO A 327 16.44 -11.73 50.15
N PRO A 328 16.00 -12.51 49.10
CA PRO A 328 14.59 -12.64 48.74
C PRO A 328 13.83 -13.52 49.75
N PRO A 329 12.51 -13.31 49.93
CA PRO A 329 11.70 -14.13 50.81
C PRO A 329 11.47 -15.53 50.25
N LYS A 330 11.55 -16.52 51.14
CA LYS A 330 11.31 -17.96 50.89
C LYS A 330 9.84 -18.21 50.53
N THR A 331 9.60 -18.88 49.41
CA THR A 331 8.30 -19.44 49.02
C THR A 331 7.92 -20.63 49.91
N PRO A 332 6.66 -20.77 50.29
CA PRO A 332 6.19 -22.01 50.92
C PRO A 332 5.98 -23.11 49.86
N ARG A 333 6.47 -24.29 50.22
CA ARG A 333 6.24 -25.54 49.48
C ARG A 333 4.80 -26.01 49.64
N GLY A 334 4.17 -26.43 48.54
CA GLY A 334 3.15 -27.46 48.56
C GLY A 334 1.74 -27.03 48.22
N ALA A 335 1.39 -27.09 46.94
CA ALA A 335 0.05 -27.48 46.49
C ALA A 335 0.18 -28.14 45.11
N ALA A 336 -0.45 -29.30 44.98
CA ALA A 336 -0.45 -30.12 43.78
C ALA A 336 -1.10 -29.44 42.56
N PRO A 337 -0.69 -29.79 41.35
CA PRO A 337 -1.29 -29.17 40.12
C PRO A 337 -2.71 -29.69 39.88
N ALA A 338 -3.59 -28.75 39.56
CA ALA A 338 -4.92 -29.03 39.12
C ALA A 338 -4.95 -29.63 37.67
N PRO A 339 -5.90 -30.50 37.35
CA PRO A 339 -5.97 -31.13 36.03
C PRO A 339 -6.37 -30.13 34.93
N PRO A 340 -5.94 -30.36 33.66
CA PRO A 340 -6.27 -29.50 32.56
C PRO A 340 -7.77 -29.62 32.17
N PRO A 341 -8.38 -28.55 31.65
CA PRO A 341 -9.77 -28.61 31.19
C PRO A 341 -9.87 -29.43 29.91
N PRO A 342 -11.02 -30.07 29.63
CA PRO A 342 -11.21 -30.96 28.49
C PRO A 342 -11.18 -30.18 27.17
N GLY A 343 -10.48 -30.74 26.20
CA GLY A 343 -10.37 -30.21 24.87
C GLY A 343 -11.74 -30.11 24.18
N GLY A 344 -12.04 -28.92 23.73
CA GLY A 344 -13.14 -28.62 22.82
C GLY A 344 -12.60 -28.49 21.39
N LEU A 345 -12.90 -29.50 20.58
CA LEU A 345 -12.75 -29.53 19.13
C LEU A 345 -13.37 -28.29 18.46
N PHE A 346 -12.57 -27.57 17.70
CA PHE A 346 -13.07 -26.73 16.61
C PHE A 346 -12.26 -27.03 15.34
N VAL A 347 -12.60 -28.16 14.72
CA VAL A 347 -12.36 -28.43 13.31
C VAL A 347 -13.64 -29.05 12.76
N GLN A 348 -14.22 -28.37 11.81
CA GLN A 348 -15.26 -28.72 10.81
C GLN A 348 -16.26 -27.56 10.70
N ALA A 349 -16.39 -26.92 9.55
CA ALA A 349 -16.96 -27.43 8.32
C ALA A 349 -16.72 -26.44 7.17
N LEU A 350 -16.12 -26.90 6.10
CA LEU A 350 -16.40 -26.44 4.75
C LEU A 350 -17.32 -27.45 4.13
N PRO A 351 -18.49 -27.09 3.59
CA PRO A 351 -19.22 -27.98 2.69
C PRO A 351 -18.68 -27.80 1.27
N SER A 352 -18.31 -28.96 0.69
CA SER A 352 -18.17 -29.18 -0.73
C SER A 352 -19.55 -29.09 -1.38
N SER A 353 -19.73 -28.20 -2.35
CA SER A 353 -20.55 -28.40 -3.57
C SER A 353 -20.26 -27.23 -4.51
#